data_08a8e4f3b10936b0b20eff3a047f797b
#
_entry.id   08a8e4f3b10936b0b20eff3a047f797b
#
_cell.length_a   1.000
_cell.length_b   1.000
_cell.length_c   1.000
_cell.angle_alpha   90.00
_cell.angle_beta   90.00
_cell.angle_gamma   90.00
#
_symmetry.space_group_name_H-M   'P 1'
#
loop_
_entity.id
_entity.type
_entity.pdbx_description
1 polymer ?
#
loop_
_entity_poly.entity_id
_entity_poly.type
_entity_poly.pdbx_seq_one_letter_code
_entity_poly.pdbx_strand_id
1 'polypeptide(L)'
;MTVKTVLSIAGTDPTGGAGIHADLKAFSAMGAYGMAAITAVVAQNTRGVRSFVPLDPSFVGEQIDAVFDDVRVDAVKIGMVANAAIAEVIAERLHHHEAETVVLDPVMVAKSGDRLLDDDAVAAIRDTLVPLATVITPNLPEAAVLLDTEDVTNLGQMEDQATQLRGLSCQWALLKGGHLTSETVSVDYLAGPDGVSTYSSPRVETLNDHGTGCTLSSAITALLPGHSVPESVDQAKTYL
;
A
#
# COMPACT_ATOMS: atom_id res chain seq x y z
N MET A 1 -26.35 9.46 2.27
CA MET A 1 -25.04 8.96 1.77
C MET A 1 -24.86 7.57 2.37
N THR A 2 -24.56 6.56 1.56
CA THR A 2 -24.22 5.23 2.05
C THR A 2 -22.76 5.25 2.52
N VAL A 3 -22.48 4.72 3.70
CA VAL A 3 -21.11 4.57 4.21
C VAL A 3 -20.37 3.61 3.27
N LYS A 4 -19.15 3.96 2.87
CA LYS A 4 -18.29 3.12 2.05
C LYS A 4 -17.65 2.03 2.90
N THR A 5 -17.49 0.85 2.35
CA THR A 5 -16.95 -0.33 3.01
C THR A 5 -15.61 -0.70 2.38
N VAL A 6 -14.57 -0.80 3.20
CA VAL A 6 -13.18 -0.95 2.73
C VAL A 6 -12.49 -2.09 3.48
N LEU A 7 -11.83 -2.99 2.74
CA LEU A 7 -11.12 -4.12 3.30
C LEU A 7 -9.60 -3.85 3.29
N SER A 8 -8.93 -3.99 4.44
CA SER A 8 -7.48 -4.11 4.53
C SER A 8 -7.06 -5.58 4.54
N ILE A 9 -6.07 -5.94 3.74
CA ILE A 9 -5.41 -7.24 3.74
C ILE A 9 -3.94 -7.00 4.07
N ALA A 10 -3.53 -7.21 5.34
CA ALA A 10 -2.19 -6.86 5.78
C ALA A 10 -1.80 -7.55 7.11
N GLY A 11 -0.54 -7.40 7.50
CA GLY A 11 -0.07 -7.82 8.81
C GLY A 11 -0.55 -6.90 9.94
N THR A 12 -0.39 -7.37 11.19
CA THR A 12 -0.71 -6.61 12.40
C THR A 12 0.42 -5.68 12.83
N ASP A 13 0.12 -4.66 13.61
CA ASP A 13 1.08 -3.87 14.37
C ASP A 13 0.58 -3.64 15.80
N PRO A 14 1.19 -4.26 16.84
CA PRO A 14 0.75 -4.10 18.22
C PRO A 14 0.73 -2.66 18.73
N THR A 15 1.57 -1.78 18.15
CA THR A 15 1.58 -0.36 18.51
C THR A 15 0.45 0.44 17.86
N GLY A 16 -0.18 -0.13 16.86
CA GLY A 16 -1.29 0.51 16.14
C GLY A 16 -0.87 1.61 15.18
N GLY A 17 0.43 1.72 14.86
CA GLY A 17 0.98 2.74 13.96
C GLY A 17 1.05 2.32 12.50
N ALA A 18 1.05 1.02 12.21
CA ALA A 18 1.11 0.47 10.86
C ALA A 18 0.15 -0.72 10.68
N GLY A 19 0.21 -1.40 9.54
CA GLY A 19 -0.59 -2.57 9.22
C GLY A 19 -2.09 -2.33 9.37
N ILE A 20 -2.87 -3.41 9.55
CA ILE A 20 -4.33 -3.32 9.67
C ILE A 20 -4.80 -2.32 10.73
N HIS A 21 -4.03 -2.12 11.80
CA HIS A 21 -4.41 -1.22 12.88
C HIS A 21 -4.35 0.26 12.47
N ALA A 22 -3.37 0.66 11.66
CA ALA A 22 -3.33 1.99 11.07
C ALA A 22 -4.38 2.12 9.96
N ASP A 23 -4.54 1.07 9.15
CA ASP A 23 -5.48 1.04 8.03
C ASP A 23 -6.92 1.29 8.52
N LEU A 24 -7.38 0.56 9.54
CA LEU A 24 -8.72 0.74 10.11
C LEU A 24 -8.93 2.14 10.70
N LYS A 25 -7.90 2.74 11.32
CA LYS A 25 -7.96 4.12 11.81
C LYS A 25 -8.09 5.13 10.67
N ALA A 26 -7.29 4.97 9.61
CA ALA A 26 -7.35 5.82 8.44
C ALA A 26 -8.70 5.71 7.72
N PHE A 27 -9.22 4.50 7.53
CA PHE A 27 -10.55 4.26 6.97
C PHE A 27 -11.63 4.99 7.76
N SER A 28 -11.62 4.83 9.09
CA SER A 28 -12.58 5.50 9.98
C SER A 28 -12.45 7.03 9.91
N ALA A 29 -11.22 7.57 9.86
CA ALA A 29 -10.99 9.00 9.75
C ALA A 29 -11.49 9.58 8.41
N MET A 30 -11.46 8.78 7.33
CA MET A 30 -12.01 9.13 6.01
C MET A 30 -13.51 8.83 5.89
N GLY A 31 -14.18 8.41 6.97
CA GLY A 31 -15.62 8.16 7.00
C GLY A 31 -16.06 6.83 6.37
N ALA A 32 -15.14 5.88 6.19
CA ALA A 32 -15.43 4.55 5.68
C ALA A 32 -15.57 3.53 6.83
N TYR A 33 -16.35 2.48 6.60
CA TYR A 33 -16.41 1.30 7.46
C TYR A 33 -15.26 0.35 7.08
N GLY A 34 -14.31 0.19 8.00
CA GLY A 34 -13.11 -0.61 7.79
C GLY A 34 -13.26 -2.06 8.25
N MET A 35 -12.83 -2.99 7.39
CA MET A 35 -12.71 -4.41 7.66
C MET A 35 -11.25 -4.84 7.48
N ALA A 36 -10.84 -5.99 8.04
CA ALA A 36 -9.48 -6.46 7.91
C ALA A 36 -9.38 -7.99 7.82
N ALA A 37 -8.57 -8.48 6.86
CA ALA A 37 -8.04 -9.83 6.79
C ALA A 37 -6.54 -9.80 7.14
N ILE A 38 -6.10 -10.68 8.04
CA ILE A 38 -4.73 -10.70 8.56
C ILE A 38 -3.87 -11.65 7.73
N THR A 39 -2.73 -11.17 7.25
CA THR A 39 -1.72 -11.99 6.54
C THR A 39 -0.67 -12.55 7.49
N ALA A 40 -0.30 -11.78 8.51
CA ALA A 40 0.70 -12.17 9.50
C ALA A 40 0.45 -11.49 10.84
N VAL A 41 0.76 -12.19 11.92
CA VAL A 41 0.82 -11.61 13.27
C VAL A 41 2.26 -11.16 13.53
N VAL A 42 2.46 -9.86 13.76
CA VAL A 42 3.79 -9.25 13.84
C VAL A 42 4.09 -8.77 15.26
N ALA A 43 5.26 -9.13 15.76
CA ALA A 43 5.83 -8.59 16.99
C ALA A 43 6.77 -7.44 16.64
N GLN A 44 6.26 -6.20 16.69
CA GLN A 44 7.01 -4.99 16.35
C GLN A 44 6.68 -3.83 17.27
N ASN A 45 7.48 -2.79 17.17
CA ASN A 45 7.22 -1.48 17.73
C ASN A 45 7.71 -0.38 16.79
N THR A 46 7.64 0.88 17.19
CA THR A 46 8.04 2.04 16.37
C THR A 46 9.53 2.06 15.98
N ARG A 47 10.35 1.17 16.55
CA ARG A 47 11.80 1.06 16.28
C ARG A 47 12.13 -0.03 15.25
N GLY A 48 11.24 -1.02 15.05
CA GLY A 48 11.46 -2.11 14.09
C GLY A 48 10.67 -3.38 14.41
N VAL A 49 10.82 -4.35 13.51
CA VAL A 49 10.21 -5.68 13.58
C VAL A 49 11.13 -6.62 14.36
N ARG A 50 10.62 -7.33 15.36
CA ARG A 50 11.36 -8.37 16.07
C ARG A 50 11.18 -9.73 15.42
N SER A 51 9.95 -10.07 15.07
CA SER A 51 9.56 -11.31 14.42
C SER A 51 8.14 -11.21 13.91
N PHE A 52 7.76 -12.10 13.01
CA PHE A 52 6.37 -12.27 12.58
C PHE A 52 6.06 -13.74 12.31
N VAL A 53 4.78 -14.08 12.39
CA VAL A 53 4.25 -15.40 12.07
C VAL A 53 3.27 -15.18 10.91
N PRO A 54 3.61 -15.63 9.68
CA PRO A 54 2.65 -15.63 8.58
C PRO A 54 1.52 -16.58 8.92
N LEU A 55 0.30 -16.24 8.53
CA LEU A 55 -0.83 -17.15 8.63
C LEU A 55 -0.78 -18.16 7.47
N ASP A 56 -1.51 -19.26 7.63
CA ASP A 56 -1.69 -20.22 6.55
C ASP A 56 -2.37 -19.52 5.35
N PRO A 57 -1.87 -19.68 4.11
CA PRO A 57 -2.46 -19.03 2.94
C PRO A 57 -3.93 -19.36 2.75
N SER A 58 -4.36 -20.62 3.00
CA SER A 58 -5.76 -21.01 2.90
C SER A 58 -6.62 -20.24 3.89
N PHE A 59 -6.11 -20.02 5.11
CA PHE A 59 -6.85 -19.27 6.13
C PHE A 59 -6.90 -17.76 5.82
N VAL A 60 -5.90 -17.21 5.14
CA VAL A 60 -5.97 -15.84 4.60
C VAL A 60 -7.08 -15.75 3.55
N GLY A 61 -7.17 -16.73 2.65
CA GLY A 61 -8.27 -16.81 1.68
C GLY A 61 -9.65 -16.92 2.36
N GLU A 62 -9.80 -17.78 3.37
CA GLU A 62 -11.05 -17.92 4.13
C GLU A 62 -11.50 -16.61 4.80
N GLN A 63 -10.55 -15.79 5.31
CA GLN A 63 -10.90 -14.48 5.88
C GLN A 63 -11.42 -13.52 4.80
N ILE A 64 -10.81 -13.53 3.61
CA ILE A 64 -11.24 -12.68 2.49
C ILE A 64 -12.64 -13.11 2.04
N ASP A 65 -12.84 -14.40 1.80
CA ASP A 65 -14.13 -14.95 1.38
C ASP A 65 -15.23 -14.62 2.39
N ALA A 66 -14.97 -14.81 3.68
CA ALA A 66 -15.95 -14.52 4.75
C ALA A 66 -16.41 -13.05 4.77
N VAL A 67 -15.54 -12.11 4.37
CA VAL A 67 -15.92 -10.70 4.24
C VAL A 67 -16.76 -10.48 3.00
N PHE A 68 -16.32 -10.97 1.83
CA PHE A 68 -17.02 -10.74 0.56
C PHE A 68 -18.38 -11.45 0.48
N ASP A 69 -18.53 -12.59 1.17
CA ASP A 69 -19.78 -13.34 1.20
C ASP A 69 -20.93 -12.61 1.94
N ASP A 70 -20.59 -11.71 2.87
CA ASP A 70 -21.57 -11.01 3.72
C ASP A 70 -21.64 -9.50 3.43
N VAL A 71 -20.49 -8.87 3.15
CA VAL A 71 -20.41 -7.41 3.03
C VAL A 71 -19.98 -7.03 1.62
N ARG A 72 -20.71 -6.09 1.01
CA ARG A 72 -20.23 -5.45 -0.22
C ARG A 72 -18.92 -4.71 0.09
N VAL A 73 -17.84 -5.01 -0.63
CA VAL A 73 -16.56 -4.32 -0.51
C VAL A 73 -16.43 -3.28 -1.63
N ASP A 74 -16.35 -2.00 -1.28
CA ASP A 74 -16.23 -0.92 -2.26
C ASP A 74 -14.77 -0.69 -2.71
N ALA A 75 -13.77 -1.01 -1.85
CA ALA A 75 -12.34 -0.95 -2.18
C ALA A 75 -11.51 -1.85 -1.26
N VAL A 76 -10.36 -2.30 -1.75
CA VAL A 76 -9.41 -3.16 -1.02
C VAL A 76 -8.06 -2.46 -0.92
N LYS A 77 -7.45 -2.46 0.25
CA LYS A 77 -6.04 -2.11 0.45
C LYS A 77 -5.24 -3.37 0.75
N ILE A 78 -4.15 -3.58 0.03
CA ILE A 78 -3.18 -4.63 0.32
C ILE A 78 -1.92 -3.98 0.90
N GLY A 79 -1.46 -4.48 2.06
CA GLY A 79 -0.20 -4.05 2.68
C GLY A 79 0.83 -5.18 2.73
N MET A 80 1.42 -5.44 3.91
CA MET A 80 2.38 -6.52 4.09
C MET A 80 1.75 -7.90 3.79
N VAL A 81 2.30 -8.60 2.80
CA VAL A 81 1.78 -9.89 2.30
C VAL A 81 2.43 -11.09 2.99
N ALA A 82 3.68 -10.99 3.43
CA ALA A 82 4.50 -11.96 4.15
C ALA A 82 5.22 -13.01 3.28
N ASN A 83 4.61 -13.63 2.27
CA ASN A 83 5.25 -14.60 1.37
C ASN A 83 4.50 -14.74 0.04
N ALA A 84 5.11 -15.46 -0.92
CA ALA A 84 4.56 -15.67 -2.26
C ALA A 84 3.20 -16.38 -2.25
N ALA A 85 3.04 -17.45 -1.46
CA ALA A 85 1.79 -18.21 -1.42
C ALA A 85 0.60 -17.37 -0.93
N ILE A 86 0.84 -16.43 0.01
CA ILE A 86 -0.19 -15.48 0.46
C ILE A 86 -0.50 -14.47 -0.66
N ALA A 87 0.51 -13.99 -1.41
CA ALA A 87 0.28 -13.11 -2.55
C ALA A 87 -0.63 -13.76 -3.61
N GLU A 88 -0.33 -15.01 -3.95
CA GLU A 88 -1.10 -15.79 -4.92
C GLU A 88 -2.55 -15.99 -4.47
N VAL A 89 -2.78 -16.37 -3.21
CA VAL A 89 -4.13 -16.53 -2.66
C VAL A 89 -4.90 -15.21 -2.64
N ILE A 90 -4.27 -14.11 -2.26
CA ILE A 90 -4.90 -12.79 -2.31
C ILE A 90 -5.33 -12.47 -3.74
N ALA A 91 -4.44 -12.65 -4.71
CA ALA A 91 -4.75 -12.39 -6.12
C ALA A 91 -5.91 -13.27 -6.62
N GLU A 92 -5.90 -14.56 -6.28
CA GLU A 92 -6.97 -15.51 -6.63
C GLU A 92 -8.32 -15.09 -6.05
N ARG A 93 -8.37 -14.72 -4.76
CA ARG A 93 -9.62 -14.32 -4.10
C ARG A 93 -10.13 -12.99 -4.64
N LEU A 94 -9.28 -11.99 -4.85
CA LEU A 94 -9.70 -10.71 -5.41
C LEU A 94 -10.23 -10.86 -6.85
N HIS A 95 -9.65 -11.75 -7.63
CA HIS A 95 -10.15 -12.08 -8.96
C HIS A 95 -11.51 -12.81 -8.88
N HIS A 96 -11.65 -13.79 -7.97
CA HIS A 96 -12.88 -14.55 -7.77
C HIS A 96 -14.05 -13.64 -7.37
N HIS A 97 -13.80 -12.67 -6.49
CA HIS A 97 -14.81 -11.71 -6.01
C HIS A 97 -14.95 -10.46 -6.89
N GLU A 98 -14.26 -10.42 -8.04
CA GLU A 98 -14.31 -9.29 -8.99
C GLU A 98 -14.03 -7.94 -8.33
N ALA A 99 -13.00 -7.88 -7.46
CA ALA A 99 -12.62 -6.65 -6.76
C ALA A 99 -12.08 -5.61 -7.74
N GLU A 100 -12.84 -4.54 -7.99
CA GLU A 100 -12.53 -3.53 -9.02
C GLU A 100 -11.56 -2.45 -8.56
N THR A 101 -11.58 -2.10 -7.26
CA THR A 101 -10.77 -1.01 -6.70
C THR A 101 -9.77 -1.56 -5.70
N VAL A 102 -8.50 -1.62 -6.10
CA VAL A 102 -7.41 -2.19 -5.30
C VAL A 102 -6.27 -1.20 -5.16
N VAL A 103 -5.86 -0.89 -3.94
CA VAL A 103 -4.65 -0.12 -3.64
C VAL A 103 -3.60 -1.07 -3.04
N LEU A 104 -2.47 -1.17 -3.70
CA LEU A 104 -1.34 -1.99 -3.24
C LEU A 104 -0.24 -1.09 -2.68
N ASP A 105 0.00 -1.18 -1.37
CA ASP A 105 1.19 -0.64 -0.70
C ASP A 105 2.22 -1.77 -0.60
N PRO A 106 3.24 -1.82 -1.49
CA PRO A 106 4.11 -2.99 -1.63
C PRO A 106 5.18 -2.99 -0.54
N VAL A 107 4.78 -3.23 0.70
CA VAL A 107 5.66 -3.22 1.88
C VAL A 107 6.66 -4.37 1.77
N MET A 108 7.92 -4.05 1.43
CA MET A 108 9.00 -5.03 1.24
C MET A 108 10.11 -4.93 2.29
N VAL A 109 10.27 -3.75 2.87
CA VAL A 109 11.33 -3.44 3.84
C VAL A 109 10.71 -2.79 5.06
N ALA A 110 11.09 -3.25 6.26
CA ALA A 110 10.70 -2.59 7.50
C ALA A 110 11.38 -1.23 7.62
N LYS A 111 10.84 -0.32 8.43
CA LYS A 111 11.47 0.98 8.73
C LYS A 111 12.92 0.84 9.25
N SER A 112 13.22 -0.26 9.94
CA SER A 112 14.57 -0.60 10.41
C SER A 112 15.58 -0.91 9.28
N GLY A 113 15.12 -1.04 8.03
CA GLY A 113 15.91 -1.49 6.89
C GLY A 113 15.94 -3.00 6.73
N ASP A 114 15.29 -3.75 7.62
CA ASP A 114 15.21 -5.21 7.53
C ASP A 114 14.31 -5.62 6.36
N ARG A 115 14.81 -6.49 5.50
CA ARG A 115 14.05 -7.06 4.40
C ARG A 115 12.97 -8.00 4.96
N LEU A 116 11.71 -7.73 4.64
CA LEU A 116 10.55 -8.48 5.09
C LEU A 116 10.16 -9.63 4.15
N LEU A 117 10.61 -9.55 2.90
CA LEU A 117 10.21 -10.47 1.82
C LEU A 117 11.47 -11.07 1.15
N ASP A 118 11.38 -12.34 0.77
CA ASP A 118 12.32 -12.98 -0.12
C ASP A 118 12.04 -12.64 -1.60
N ASP A 119 12.94 -13.09 -2.50
CA ASP A 119 12.85 -12.78 -3.92
C ASP A 119 11.59 -13.38 -4.56
N ASP A 120 11.17 -14.57 -4.12
CA ASP A 120 9.96 -15.24 -4.64
C ASP A 120 8.70 -14.45 -4.25
N ALA A 121 8.65 -13.90 -3.04
CA ALA A 121 7.53 -13.05 -2.61
C ALA A 121 7.48 -11.72 -3.37
N VAL A 122 8.64 -11.11 -3.64
CA VAL A 122 8.73 -9.90 -4.48
C VAL A 122 8.23 -10.18 -5.89
N ALA A 123 8.67 -11.30 -6.50
CA ALA A 123 8.22 -11.72 -7.82
C ALA A 123 6.70 -11.97 -7.84
N ALA A 124 6.16 -12.67 -6.86
CA ALA A 124 4.72 -12.91 -6.75
C ALA A 124 3.94 -11.59 -6.64
N ILE A 125 4.36 -10.64 -5.80
CA ILE A 125 3.72 -9.32 -5.70
C ILE A 125 3.74 -8.61 -7.05
N ARG A 126 4.91 -8.52 -7.68
CA ARG A 126 5.08 -7.83 -8.96
C ARG A 126 4.22 -8.44 -10.06
N ASP A 127 4.20 -9.77 -10.16
CA ASP A 127 3.63 -10.47 -11.30
C ASP A 127 2.14 -10.81 -11.11
N THR A 128 1.62 -10.82 -9.86
CA THR A 128 0.22 -11.17 -9.58
C THR A 128 -0.61 -10.05 -8.97
N LEU A 129 -0.07 -9.25 -8.03
CA LEU A 129 -0.82 -8.21 -7.35
C LEU A 129 -0.74 -6.84 -8.02
N VAL A 130 0.43 -6.46 -8.55
CA VAL A 130 0.60 -5.18 -9.26
C VAL A 130 -0.37 -5.06 -10.44
N PRO A 131 -0.58 -6.08 -11.31
CA PRO A 131 -1.53 -5.98 -12.42
C PRO A 131 -3.00 -5.83 -11.99
N LEU A 132 -3.36 -6.23 -10.78
CA LEU A 132 -4.71 -6.05 -10.22
C LEU A 132 -4.92 -4.66 -9.63
N ALA A 133 -3.84 -3.92 -9.37
CA ALA A 133 -3.92 -2.68 -8.64
C ALA A 133 -4.46 -1.51 -9.48
N THR A 134 -5.48 -0.84 -8.95
CA THR A 134 -5.88 0.50 -9.40
C THR A 134 -4.77 1.50 -9.13
N VAL A 135 -4.17 1.43 -7.92
CA VAL A 135 -3.05 2.30 -7.53
C VAL A 135 -2.02 1.48 -6.77
N ILE A 136 -0.75 1.58 -7.16
CA ILE A 136 0.38 1.13 -6.33
C ILE A 136 1.04 2.33 -5.65
N THR A 137 1.54 2.16 -4.41
CA THR A 137 2.11 3.25 -3.62
C THR A 137 3.53 2.96 -3.10
N PRO A 138 4.49 2.57 -3.94
CA PRO A 138 5.84 2.27 -3.49
C PRO A 138 6.58 3.53 -3.02
N ASN A 139 7.48 3.38 -2.05
CA ASN A 139 8.56 4.32 -1.79
C ASN A 139 9.75 4.07 -2.74
N LEU A 140 10.83 4.87 -2.65
CA LEU A 140 11.97 4.77 -3.57
C LEU A 140 12.67 3.41 -3.51
N PRO A 141 13.03 2.84 -2.33
CA PRO A 141 13.58 1.49 -2.26
C PRO A 141 12.64 0.39 -2.79
N GLU A 142 11.35 0.47 -2.49
CA GLU A 142 10.35 -0.49 -2.99
C GLU A 142 10.21 -0.41 -4.51
N ALA A 143 10.25 0.80 -5.06
CA ALA A 143 10.20 1.02 -6.51
C ALA A 143 11.43 0.43 -7.22
N ALA A 144 12.63 0.62 -6.65
CA ALA A 144 13.86 0.04 -7.18
C ALA A 144 13.81 -1.49 -7.19
N VAL A 145 13.29 -2.11 -6.12
CA VAL A 145 13.10 -3.57 -6.04
C VAL A 145 12.07 -4.07 -7.07
N LEU A 146 10.93 -3.38 -7.22
CA LEU A 146 9.90 -3.78 -8.20
C LEU A 146 10.39 -3.71 -9.65
N LEU A 147 11.25 -2.73 -9.95
CA LEU A 147 11.77 -2.49 -11.30
C LEU A 147 13.11 -3.19 -11.58
N ASP A 148 13.72 -3.83 -10.57
CA ASP A 148 15.07 -4.38 -10.63
C ASP A 148 16.10 -3.31 -11.09
N THR A 149 16.06 -2.15 -10.44
CA THR A 149 16.92 -0.98 -10.73
C THR A 149 17.63 -0.49 -9.47
N GLU A 150 18.54 0.47 -9.63
CA GLU A 150 19.16 1.17 -8.51
C GLU A 150 18.20 2.23 -7.93
N ASP A 151 18.45 2.62 -6.67
CA ASP A 151 17.72 3.69 -6.00
C ASP A 151 17.92 5.02 -6.73
N VAL A 152 16.83 5.77 -6.92
CA VAL A 152 16.90 7.11 -7.48
C VAL A 152 17.37 8.13 -6.45
N THR A 153 18.08 9.15 -6.90
CA THR A 153 18.74 10.15 -6.03
C THR A 153 18.28 11.58 -6.27
N ASN A 154 17.42 11.81 -7.24
CA ASN A 154 16.91 13.16 -7.58
C ASN A 154 15.49 13.10 -8.17
N LEU A 155 14.82 14.27 -8.20
CA LEU A 155 13.43 14.39 -8.65
C LEU A 155 13.20 14.00 -10.12
N GLY A 156 14.16 14.29 -11.02
CA GLY A 156 14.03 13.90 -12.43
C GLY A 156 14.00 12.38 -12.62
N GLN A 157 14.87 11.67 -11.92
CA GLN A 157 14.87 10.19 -11.91
C GLN A 157 13.58 9.62 -11.30
N MET A 158 12.99 10.29 -10.29
CA MET A 158 11.71 9.86 -9.69
C MET A 158 10.55 9.92 -10.70
N GLU A 159 10.47 10.97 -11.51
CA GLU A 159 9.43 11.11 -12.53
C GLU A 159 9.50 9.98 -13.57
N ASP A 160 10.72 9.69 -14.05
CA ASP A 160 10.96 8.56 -14.96
C ASP A 160 10.60 7.22 -14.30
N GLN A 161 11.00 7.01 -13.04
CA GLN A 161 10.72 5.79 -12.30
C GLN A 161 9.22 5.60 -12.06
N ALA A 162 8.46 6.67 -11.75
CA ALA A 162 7.01 6.60 -11.62
C ALA A 162 6.34 6.12 -12.92
N THR A 163 6.84 6.59 -14.08
CA THR A 163 6.38 6.15 -15.40
C THR A 163 6.71 4.68 -15.66
N GLN A 164 7.90 4.22 -15.28
CA GLN A 164 8.30 2.81 -15.41
C GLN A 164 7.45 1.89 -14.53
N LEU A 165 7.14 2.29 -13.29
CA LEU A 165 6.27 1.55 -12.37
C LEU A 165 4.88 1.31 -12.98
N ARG A 166 4.30 2.31 -13.64
CA ARG A 166 3.03 2.13 -14.35
C ARG A 166 3.15 1.12 -15.48
N GLY A 167 4.33 0.97 -16.08
CA GLY A 167 4.64 -0.07 -17.08
C GLY A 167 4.50 -1.52 -16.56
N LEU A 168 4.47 -1.73 -15.25
CA LEU A 168 4.18 -3.03 -14.63
C LEU A 168 2.69 -3.43 -14.68
N SER A 169 1.88 -2.76 -15.48
CA SER A 169 0.46 -3.02 -15.74
C SER A 169 -0.52 -2.58 -14.65
N CYS A 170 -0.11 -1.81 -13.65
CA CYS A 170 -1.06 -1.11 -12.77
C CYS A 170 -1.71 0.08 -13.50
N GLN A 171 -2.88 0.52 -13.04
CA GLN A 171 -3.56 1.67 -13.67
C GLN A 171 -2.86 2.99 -13.30
N TRP A 172 -2.45 3.14 -12.03
CA TRP A 172 -1.76 4.30 -11.49
C TRP A 172 -0.58 3.88 -10.61
N ALA A 173 0.50 4.64 -10.63
CA ALA A 173 1.65 4.45 -9.75
C ALA A 173 1.96 5.74 -8.99
N LEU A 174 1.79 5.75 -7.67
CA LEU A 174 2.19 6.84 -6.78
C LEU A 174 3.55 6.53 -6.17
N LEU A 175 4.60 7.11 -6.72
CA LEU A 175 5.96 7.01 -6.18
C LEU A 175 6.16 8.02 -5.06
N LYS A 176 6.38 7.52 -3.82
CA LYS A 176 6.55 8.32 -2.60
C LYS A 176 7.99 8.80 -2.46
N GLY A 177 8.21 10.13 -2.44
CA GLY A 177 9.54 10.74 -2.35
C GLY A 177 10.01 11.07 -0.93
N GLY A 178 9.33 10.59 0.10
CA GLY A 178 9.70 10.85 1.49
C GLY A 178 11.14 10.47 1.87
N HIS A 179 11.77 9.54 1.16
CA HIS A 179 13.16 9.10 1.36
C HIS A 179 14.20 10.03 0.71
N LEU A 180 13.81 10.97 -0.16
CA LEU A 180 14.73 11.92 -0.80
C LEU A 180 15.03 13.08 0.16
N THR A 181 15.94 12.86 1.10
CA THR A 181 16.24 13.80 2.19
C THR A 181 17.01 15.05 1.78
N SER A 182 17.52 15.11 0.54
CA SER A 182 18.17 16.30 -0.02
C SER A 182 17.20 17.44 -0.29
N GLU A 183 15.90 17.17 -0.38
CA GLU A 183 14.87 18.14 -0.69
C GLU A 183 14.22 18.72 0.58
N THR A 184 13.90 19.99 0.56
CA THR A 184 13.21 20.70 1.66
C THR A 184 11.71 20.40 1.71
N VAL A 185 11.18 19.83 0.64
CA VAL A 185 9.78 19.39 0.50
C VAL A 185 9.72 17.88 0.25
N SER A 186 8.64 17.25 0.65
CA SER A 186 8.32 15.88 0.27
C SER A 186 7.53 15.92 -1.03
N VAL A 187 8.09 15.34 -2.09
CA VAL A 187 7.49 15.31 -3.43
C VAL A 187 7.12 13.88 -3.78
N ASP A 188 5.88 13.66 -4.17
CA ASP A 188 5.40 12.38 -4.70
C ASP A 188 4.96 12.56 -6.15
N TYR A 189 5.22 11.56 -6.98
CA TYR A 189 4.83 11.54 -8.39
C TYR A 189 3.76 10.50 -8.65
N LEU A 190 2.62 10.93 -9.19
CA LEU A 190 1.53 10.06 -9.61
C LEU A 190 1.54 9.91 -11.13
N ALA A 191 1.96 8.76 -11.63
CA ALA A 191 1.88 8.40 -13.03
C ALA A 191 0.54 7.72 -13.34
N GLY A 192 -0.18 8.23 -14.32
CA GLY A 192 -1.48 7.75 -14.75
C GLY A 192 -1.67 7.77 -16.26
N PRO A 193 -2.89 7.50 -16.75
CA PRO A 193 -3.17 7.46 -18.19
C PRO A 193 -2.83 8.76 -18.93
N ASP A 194 -3.02 9.90 -18.27
CA ASP A 194 -2.87 11.24 -18.88
C ASP A 194 -1.48 11.85 -18.63
N GLY A 195 -0.54 11.10 -18.06
CA GLY A 195 0.81 11.54 -17.76
C GLY A 195 1.14 11.51 -16.26
N VAL A 196 2.10 12.33 -15.85
CA VAL A 196 2.59 12.39 -14.47
C VAL A 196 2.13 13.68 -13.80
N SER A 197 1.57 13.55 -12.59
CA SER A 197 1.20 14.67 -11.72
C SER A 197 2.09 14.68 -10.47
N THR A 198 2.38 15.88 -9.97
CA THR A 198 3.25 16.08 -8.81
C THR A 198 2.46 16.56 -7.60
N TYR A 199 2.71 15.94 -6.45
CA TYR A 199 2.14 16.31 -5.16
C TYR A 199 3.26 16.67 -4.19
N SER A 200 3.24 17.87 -3.63
CA SER A 200 4.26 18.32 -2.70
C SER A 200 3.69 18.80 -1.38
N SER A 201 4.40 18.54 -0.30
CA SER A 201 4.08 19.06 1.02
C SER A 201 5.35 19.50 1.74
N PRO A 202 5.30 20.46 2.67
CA PRO A 202 6.43 20.77 3.52
C PRO A 202 6.92 19.52 4.25
N ARG A 203 8.24 19.34 4.33
CA ARG A 203 8.82 18.25 5.11
C ARG A 203 8.71 18.58 6.60
N VAL A 204 8.16 17.67 7.36
CA VAL A 204 8.07 17.79 8.82
C VAL A 204 9.25 17.05 9.43
N GLU A 205 10.08 17.75 10.20
CA GLU A 205 11.15 17.13 10.99
C GLU A 205 10.53 16.41 12.19
N THR A 206 10.49 15.10 12.14
CA THR A 206 9.92 14.26 13.20
C THR A 206 10.59 12.90 13.26
N LEU A 207 10.62 12.31 14.45
CA LEU A 207 10.99 10.91 14.67
C LEU A 207 9.75 9.97 14.64
N ASN A 208 8.54 10.54 14.50
CA ASN A 208 7.26 9.81 14.58
C ASN A 208 6.67 9.59 13.18
N ASP A 209 7.45 9.02 12.27
CA ASP A 209 7.08 8.75 10.88
C ASP A 209 6.65 7.28 10.65
N HIS A 210 6.58 6.47 11.74
CA HIS A 210 6.16 5.07 11.66
C HIS A 210 4.71 4.96 11.17
N GLY A 211 4.53 4.24 10.05
CA GLY A 211 3.23 3.95 9.46
C GLY A 211 2.62 5.05 8.57
N THR A 212 3.37 6.11 8.26
CA THR A 212 2.89 7.17 7.34
C THR A 212 2.54 6.62 5.97
N GLY A 213 3.33 5.67 5.42
CA GLY A 213 3.02 4.99 4.16
C GLY A 213 1.71 4.21 4.22
N CYS A 214 1.52 3.38 5.25
CA CYS A 214 0.28 2.64 5.46
C CYS A 214 -0.93 3.59 5.62
N THR A 215 -0.76 4.69 6.35
CA THR A 215 -1.81 5.70 6.55
C THR A 215 -2.20 6.37 5.22
N LEU A 216 -1.20 6.75 4.39
CA LEU A 216 -1.43 7.35 3.08
C LEU A 216 -2.20 6.41 2.14
N SER A 217 -1.69 5.17 1.96
CA SER A 217 -2.32 4.18 1.08
C SER A 217 -3.74 3.84 1.53
N SER A 218 -3.99 3.77 2.84
CA SER A 218 -5.32 3.51 3.40
C SER A 218 -6.27 4.69 3.23
N ALA A 219 -5.81 5.93 3.44
CA ALA A 219 -6.63 7.10 3.17
C ALA A 219 -7.03 7.19 1.70
N ILE A 220 -6.09 6.93 0.77
CA ILE A 220 -6.38 6.83 -0.67
C ILE A 220 -7.47 5.79 -0.91
N THR A 221 -7.31 4.57 -0.33
CA THR A 221 -8.27 3.48 -0.53
C THR A 221 -9.69 3.86 -0.09
N ALA A 222 -9.81 4.51 1.06
CA ALA A 222 -11.12 4.92 1.60
C ALA A 222 -11.81 6.02 0.78
N LEU A 223 -11.03 6.85 0.09
CA LEU A 223 -11.52 7.96 -0.72
C LEU A 223 -11.92 7.54 -2.14
N LEU A 224 -11.23 6.55 -2.73
CA LEU A 224 -11.45 6.09 -4.11
C LEU A 224 -12.91 5.76 -4.46
N PRO A 225 -13.73 5.16 -3.59
CA PRO A 225 -15.14 4.88 -3.94
C PRO A 225 -16.01 6.12 -4.16
N GLY A 226 -15.50 7.32 -3.99
CA GLY A 226 -16.25 8.58 -4.18
C GLY A 226 -15.47 9.65 -4.96
N HIS A 227 -14.22 9.43 -5.29
CA HIS A 227 -13.32 10.41 -5.89
C HIS A 227 -12.45 9.77 -6.99
N SER A 228 -11.94 10.57 -7.89
CA SER A 228 -10.88 10.14 -8.83
C SER A 228 -9.57 9.84 -8.07
N VAL A 229 -8.66 9.09 -8.72
CA VAL A 229 -7.35 8.80 -8.12
C VAL A 229 -6.57 10.07 -7.79
N PRO A 230 -6.45 11.09 -8.67
CA PRO A 230 -5.77 12.34 -8.34
C PRO A 230 -6.37 13.07 -7.12
N GLU A 231 -7.71 13.15 -7.03
CA GLU A 231 -8.40 13.78 -5.89
C GLU A 231 -8.18 13.00 -4.60
N SER A 232 -8.21 11.66 -4.66
CA SER A 232 -7.96 10.79 -3.51
C SER A 232 -6.54 10.94 -2.98
N VAL A 233 -5.55 11.05 -3.87
CA VAL A 233 -4.14 11.28 -3.49
C VAL A 233 -3.97 12.65 -2.84
N ASP A 234 -4.55 13.71 -3.40
CA ASP A 234 -4.47 15.08 -2.87
C ASP A 234 -5.06 15.17 -1.45
N GLN A 235 -6.27 14.65 -1.26
CA GLN A 235 -6.94 14.63 0.04
C GLN A 235 -6.19 13.76 1.06
N ALA A 236 -5.72 12.58 0.66
CA ALA A 236 -4.96 11.69 1.54
C ALA A 236 -3.62 12.31 1.98
N LYS A 237 -2.94 13.02 1.06
CA LYS A 237 -1.69 13.74 1.38
C LYS A 237 -1.94 14.94 2.31
N THR A 238 -3.07 15.59 2.18
CA THR A 238 -3.47 16.69 3.10
C THR A 238 -3.80 16.16 4.51
N TYR A 239 -4.35 14.94 4.61
CA TYR A 239 -4.64 14.28 5.88
C TYR A 239 -3.37 13.84 6.62
N LEU A 240 -2.31 13.43 5.92
CA LEU A 240 -1.06 12.92 6.47
C LEU A 240 -0.18 14.03 7.05
#